data_1b7408c6f5ef031ac264096a3b97e2d8
#
_entry.id   1b7408c6f5ef031ac264096a3b97e2d8
#
_cell.length_a   1.000
_cell.length_b   1.000
_cell.length_c   1.000
_cell.angle_alpha   90.00
_cell.angle_beta   90.00
_cell.angle_gamma   90.00
#
_symmetry.space_group_name_H-M   'P 1'
#
loop_
_entity.id
_entity.type
_entity.pdbx_description
1 polymer ?
#
loop_
_entity_poly.entity_id
_entity_poly.type
_entity_poly.pdbx_seq_one_letter_code
_entity_poly.pdbx_strand_id
1 'polypeptide(L)'
;MKKNIFADTVLKGLSLKKKKLPSWLIYDSKGSEIFTQITKLENYYPARCELEIFNTHKSTLSKLFSSTPTQLIELGSGDGKKTMALIRQLIEEGVKFQYTPIDISKGAIDNLVKILNQNFESSSLNITGLVADYFEGLASITENNKLRKMVLFLGVTLNNMDIPDAKSFLKRLHQLLQKEDYLLIGFDLMKNPKLLNQAYNNELFEKFNLHLLDRINECLQANFNKNLFVQQAHFNPQSRAVESFLYSTCKQTIQINSLNTNIKFAEWETLQTEQSFKYSIEDIENLACESGFKITENFYDSKRYFVDSLWQVIK
;
A
#
# COMPACT_ATOMS: atom_id res chain seq x y z
N MET A 1 5.65 -11.13 -10.98
CA MET A 1 5.31 -12.00 -9.83
C MET A 1 5.35 -13.45 -10.29
N LYS A 2 6.08 -14.32 -9.59
CA LYS A 2 6.21 -15.72 -10.02
C LYS A 2 4.83 -16.39 -9.98
N LYS A 3 4.39 -16.98 -11.07
CA LYS A 3 3.08 -17.64 -11.25
C LYS A 3 2.74 -18.64 -10.12
N ASN A 4 3.76 -19.24 -9.52
CA ASN A 4 3.63 -20.18 -8.40
C ASN A 4 3.13 -19.48 -7.10
N ILE A 5 3.64 -18.28 -6.75
CA ILE A 5 3.23 -17.59 -5.52
C ILE A 5 1.75 -17.19 -5.56
N PHE A 6 1.26 -16.70 -6.71
CA PHE A 6 -0.15 -16.36 -6.90
C PHE A 6 -1.03 -17.61 -6.73
N ALA A 7 -0.69 -18.69 -7.43
CA ALA A 7 -1.43 -19.96 -7.40
C ALA A 7 -1.49 -20.57 -5.99
N ASP A 8 -0.34 -20.65 -5.30
CA ASP A 8 -0.24 -21.18 -3.94
C ASP A 8 -1.04 -20.35 -2.93
N THR A 9 -1.00 -19.01 -3.07
CA THR A 9 -1.76 -18.11 -2.19
C THR A 9 -3.26 -18.27 -2.40
N VAL A 10 -3.72 -18.37 -3.66
CA VAL A 10 -5.13 -18.60 -3.98
C VAL A 10 -5.59 -19.95 -3.43
N LEU A 11 -4.83 -21.02 -3.68
CA LEU A 11 -5.18 -22.36 -3.18
C LEU A 11 -5.27 -22.38 -1.66
N LYS A 12 -4.25 -21.85 -0.97
CA LYS A 12 -4.21 -21.78 0.48
C LYS A 12 -5.41 -21.01 1.04
N GLY A 13 -5.66 -19.81 0.50
CA GLY A 13 -6.72 -18.94 1.03
C GLY A 13 -8.14 -19.47 0.79
N LEU A 14 -8.40 -20.06 -0.38
CA LEU A 14 -9.70 -20.67 -0.70
C LEU A 14 -9.95 -22.00 0.00
N SER A 15 -8.90 -22.68 0.48
CA SER A 15 -8.99 -23.94 1.26
C SER A 15 -9.27 -23.70 2.75
N LEU A 16 -9.19 -22.46 3.23
CA LEU A 16 -9.51 -22.14 4.62
C LEU A 16 -11.01 -22.34 4.90
N LYS A 17 -11.34 -22.74 6.13
CA LYS A 17 -12.74 -22.79 6.60
C LYS A 17 -13.45 -21.44 6.48
N LYS A 18 -12.74 -20.35 6.81
CA LYS A 18 -13.14 -18.97 6.51
C LYS A 18 -12.25 -18.51 5.35
N LYS A 19 -12.79 -18.51 4.15
CA LYS A 19 -12.01 -18.18 2.94
C LYS A 19 -11.51 -16.75 3.00
N LYS A 20 -10.21 -16.58 2.78
CA LYS A 20 -9.55 -15.26 2.82
C LYS A 20 -8.44 -15.19 1.79
N LEU A 21 -8.43 -14.13 1.02
CA LEU A 21 -7.36 -13.82 0.06
C LEU A 21 -6.76 -12.45 0.39
N PRO A 22 -5.42 -12.31 0.32
CA PRO A 22 -4.79 -11.03 0.60
C PRO A 22 -5.03 -10.03 -0.54
N SER A 23 -5.20 -8.77 -0.21
CA SER A 23 -5.55 -7.68 -1.14
C SER A 23 -4.53 -7.47 -2.26
N TRP A 24 -3.24 -7.81 -2.06
CA TRP A 24 -2.22 -7.68 -3.12
C TRP A 24 -2.53 -8.52 -4.37
N LEU A 25 -3.36 -9.57 -4.24
CA LEU A 25 -3.85 -10.33 -5.38
C LEU A 25 -4.74 -9.51 -6.32
N ILE A 26 -5.31 -8.39 -5.88
CA ILE A 26 -6.17 -7.53 -6.71
C ILE A 26 -5.31 -6.61 -7.61
N TYR A 27 -4.10 -6.27 -7.18
CA TYR A 27 -3.25 -5.27 -7.85
C TYR A 27 -2.49 -5.86 -9.04
N ASP A 28 -3.11 -5.78 -10.23
CA ASP A 28 -2.46 -5.78 -11.53
C ASP A 28 -2.62 -4.40 -12.18
N SER A 29 -2.36 -4.27 -13.46
CA SER A 29 -2.53 -2.98 -14.16
C SER A 29 -3.95 -2.44 -14.06
N LYS A 30 -4.98 -3.30 -14.20
CA LYS A 30 -6.40 -2.93 -14.14
C LYS A 30 -6.86 -2.65 -12.72
N GLY A 31 -6.45 -3.49 -11.75
CA GLY A 31 -6.73 -3.27 -10.32
C GLY A 31 -6.11 -1.96 -9.83
N SER A 32 -4.88 -1.66 -10.23
CA SER A 32 -4.21 -0.39 -9.92
C SER A 32 -4.91 0.81 -10.54
N GLU A 33 -5.44 0.68 -11.77
CA GLU A 33 -6.26 1.72 -12.41
C GLU A 33 -7.56 1.97 -11.65
N ILE A 34 -8.28 0.91 -11.26
CA ILE A 34 -9.51 1.03 -10.45
C ILE A 34 -9.18 1.70 -9.12
N PHE A 35 -8.11 1.28 -8.43
CA PHE A 35 -7.70 1.89 -7.18
C PHE A 35 -7.35 3.38 -7.34
N THR A 36 -6.69 3.76 -8.44
CA THR A 36 -6.44 5.18 -8.77
C THR A 36 -7.74 5.97 -8.92
N GLN A 37 -8.82 5.36 -9.40
CA GLN A 37 -10.14 6.01 -9.43
C GLN A 37 -10.73 6.12 -8.01
N ILE A 38 -10.58 5.10 -7.17
CA ILE A 38 -11.01 5.12 -5.76
C ILE A 38 -10.34 6.26 -5.00
N THR A 39 -9.03 6.50 -5.20
CA THR A 39 -8.32 7.60 -4.51
C THR A 39 -8.86 8.99 -4.82
N LYS A 40 -9.65 9.15 -5.89
CA LYS A 40 -10.30 10.43 -6.28
C LYS A 40 -11.69 10.61 -5.69
N LEU A 41 -12.27 9.57 -5.08
CA LEU A 41 -13.60 9.65 -4.49
C LEU A 41 -13.60 10.57 -3.26
N GLU A 42 -14.64 11.38 -3.14
CA GLU A 42 -14.80 12.31 -2.04
C GLU A 42 -14.89 11.60 -0.67
N ASN A 43 -15.56 10.46 -0.61
CA ASN A 43 -15.71 9.67 0.61
C ASN A 43 -14.49 8.79 0.93
N TYR A 44 -13.56 8.58 0.00
CA TYR A 44 -12.30 7.89 0.29
C TYR A 44 -11.25 8.88 0.83
N TYR A 45 -11.37 9.20 2.11
CA TYR A 45 -10.57 10.23 2.78
C TYR A 45 -9.04 9.95 2.85
N PRO A 46 -8.51 8.69 2.92
CA PRO A 46 -7.09 8.47 3.20
C PRO A 46 -6.15 9.17 2.21
N ALA A 47 -6.43 9.08 0.92
CA ALA A 47 -5.60 9.71 -0.11
C ALA A 47 -5.56 11.24 0.01
N ARG A 48 -6.69 11.86 0.38
CA ARG A 48 -6.77 13.33 0.55
C ARG A 48 -6.07 13.79 1.83
N CYS A 49 -6.26 13.06 2.92
CA CYS A 49 -5.60 13.37 4.20
C CYS A 49 -4.08 13.33 4.05
N GLU A 50 -3.55 12.28 3.41
CA GLU A 50 -2.11 12.14 3.20
C GLU A 50 -1.57 13.19 2.22
N LEU A 51 -2.31 13.54 1.16
CA LEU A 51 -1.94 14.65 0.27
C LEU A 51 -1.93 16.01 1.01
N GLU A 52 -2.89 16.24 1.91
CA GLU A 52 -2.93 17.43 2.78
C GLU A 52 -1.69 17.48 3.68
N ILE A 53 -1.30 16.35 4.30
CA ILE A 53 -0.11 16.26 5.14
C ILE A 53 1.14 16.65 4.33
N PHE A 54 1.33 16.07 3.14
CA PHE A 54 2.48 16.41 2.29
C PHE A 54 2.50 17.89 1.92
N ASN A 55 1.37 18.47 1.50
CA ASN A 55 1.30 19.90 1.15
C ASN A 55 1.59 20.82 2.33
N THR A 56 1.15 20.44 3.53
CA THR A 56 1.32 21.24 4.76
C THR A 56 2.74 21.13 5.32
N HIS A 57 3.34 19.91 5.27
CA HIS A 57 4.59 19.63 5.99
C HIS A 57 5.81 19.44 5.07
N LYS A 58 5.68 19.65 3.74
CA LYS A 58 6.77 19.49 2.77
C LYS A 58 8.05 20.24 3.15
N SER A 59 7.94 21.46 3.68
CA SER A 59 9.08 22.27 4.11
C SER A 59 9.75 21.74 5.37
N THR A 60 9.04 21.03 6.25
CA THR A 60 9.63 20.34 7.39
C THR A 60 10.34 19.08 6.94
N LEU A 61 9.73 18.32 6.03
CA LEU A 61 10.33 17.11 5.45
C LEU A 61 11.57 17.44 4.62
N SER A 62 11.57 18.54 3.85
CA SER A 62 12.72 18.94 3.02
C SER A 62 13.98 19.26 3.85
N LYS A 63 13.83 19.78 5.07
CA LYS A 63 14.97 20.07 5.97
C LYS A 63 15.78 18.82 6.29
N LEU A 64 15.19 17.63 6.24
CA LEU A 64 15.91 16.37 6.45
C LEU A 64 16.95 16.09 5.36
N PHE A 65 16.80 16.72 4.19
CA PHE A 65 17.73 16.56 3.05
C PHE A 65 18.84 17.63 3.03
N SER A 66 18.66 18.75 3.73
CA SER A 66 19.54 19.90 3.62
C SER A 66 20.92 19.69 4.28
N SER A 67 21.00 18.86 5.33
CA SER A 67 22.22 18.66 6.12
C SER A 67 23.09 17.51 5.64
N THR A 68 22.56 16.56 4.89
CA THR A 68 23.26 15.34 4.47
C THR A 68 22.72 14.87 3.13
N PRO A 69 23.59 14.52 2.18
CA PRO A 69 23.15 13.92 0.91
C PRO A 69 22.26 12.71 1.17
N THR A 70 21.04 12.76 0.67
CA THR A 70 20.01 11.78 0.99
C THR A 70 19.38 11.24 -0.29
N GLN A 71 19.14 9.93 -0.33
CA GLN A 71 18.37 9.27 -1.37
C GLN A 71 16.92 9.13 -0.90
N LEU A 72 15.98 9.63 -1.71
CA LEU A 72 14.55 9.45 -1.52
C LEU A 72 14.13 8.16 -2.22
N ILE A 73 13.58 7.21 -1.47
CA ILE A 73 13.13 5.91 -1.97
C ILE A 73 11.63 5.78 -1.66
N GLU A 74 10.82 5.34 -2.60
CA GLU A 74 9.39 5.13 -2.35
C GLU A 74 8.97 3.70 -2.67
N LEU A 75 8.37 3.02 -1.70
CA LEU A 75 7.87 1.67 -1.82
C LEU A 75 6.39 1.69 -2.21
N GLY A 76 6.06 1.28 -3.44
CA GLY A 76 4.69 1.34 -3.97
C GLY A 76 4.29 2.76 -4.35
N SER A 77 5.01 3.36 -5.31
CA SER A 77 4.88 4.78 -5.65
C SER A 77 3.54 5.20 -6.27
N GLY A 78 2.75 4.25 -6.80
CA GLY A 78 1.45 4.55 -7.39
C GLY A 78 1.53 5.63 -8.49
N ASP A 79 0.70 6.69 -8.37
CA ASP A 79 0.71 7.84 -9.30
C ASP A 79 1.67 8.97 -8.88
N GLY A 80 2.39 8.82 -7.78
CA GLY A 80 3.44 9.74 -7.30
C GLY A 80 2.97 11.13 -6.85
N LYS A 81 1.66 11.42 -6.86
CA LYS A 81 1.16 12.79 -6.60
C LYS A 81 1.58 13.37 -5.26
N LYS A 82 1.60 12.55 -4.21
CA LYS A 82 2.00 12.96 -2.86
C LYS A 82 3.49 13.31 -2.84
N THR A 83 4.29 12.41 -3.36
CA THR A 83 5.75 12.55 -3.40
C THR A 83 6.18 13.71 -4.31
N MET A 84 5.43 14.00 -5.38
CA MET A 84 5.69 15.19 -6.22
C MET A 84 5.64 16.51 -5.45
N ALA A 85 4.83 16.63 -4.40
CA ALA A 85 4.79 17.82 -3.56
C ALA A 85 6.12 18.03 -2.82
N LEU A 86 6.70 16.95 -2.28
CA LEU A 86 8.02 16.98 -1.62
C LEU A 86 9.14 17.18 -2.65
N ILE A 87 9.12 16.48 -3.78
CA ILE A 87 10.13 16.63 -4.86
C ILE A 87 10.18 18.08 -5.32
N ARG A 88 9.04 18.71 -5.57
CA ARG A 88 8.97 20.12 -5.97
C ARG A 88 9.61 21.04 -4.94
N GLN A 89 9.30 20.85 -3.65
CA GLN A 89 9.90 21.62 -2.57
C GLN A 89 11.42 21.46 -2.50
N LEU A 90 11.93 20.22 -2.65
CA LEU A 90 13.37 19.96 -2.67
C LEU A 90 14.08 20.65 -3.83
N ILE A 91 13.45 20.66 -5.02
CA ILE A 91 13.99 21.35 -6.21
C ILE A 91 13.97 22.87 -6.01
N GLU A 92 12.88 23.44 -5.51
CA GLU A 92 12.74 24.89 -5.22
C GLU A 92 13.79 25.37 -4.21
N GLU A 93 14.16 24.53 -3.24
CA GLU A 93 15.20 24.81 -2.24
C GLU A 93 16.63 24.51 -2.73
N GLY A 94 16.80 24.06 -3.97
CA GLY A 94 18.10 23.73 -4.56
C GLY A 94 18.79 22.50 -3.94
N VAL A 95 18.03 21.64 -3.28
CA VAL A 95 18.56 20.43 -2.64
C VAL A 95 18.91 19.40 -3.71
N LYS A 96 20.12 18.82 -3.61
CA LYS A 96 20.54 17.71 -4.47
C LYS A 96 20.14 16.38 -3.85
N PHE A 97 19.34 15.60 -4.55
CA PHE A 97 18.89 14.28 -4.12
C PHE A 97 18.70 13.35 -5.32
N GLN A 98 18.60 12.05 -5.03
CA GLN A 98 18.20 11.03 -6.00
C GLN A 98 16.84 10.48 -5.57
N TYR A 99 15.93 10.29 -6.54
CA TYR A 99 14.63 9.66 -6.28
C TYR A 99 14.56 8.27 -6.92
N THR A 100 14.17 7.29 -6.13
CA THR A 100 14.08 5.89 -6.57
C THR A 100 12.72 5.30 -6.19
N PRO A 101 11.70 5.40 -7.06
CA PRO A 101 10.45 4.68 -6.88
C PRO A 101 10.64 3.18 -7.15
N ILE A 102 10.08 2.34 -6.29
CA ILE A 102 10.08 0.87 -6.40
C ILE A 102 8.64 0.39 -6.49
N ASP A 103 8.30 -0.35 -7.53
CA ASP A 103 6.99 -0.98 -7.70
C ASP A 103 7.14 -2.29 -8.49
N ILE A 104 6.25 -3.25 -8.25
CA ILE A 104 6.21 -4.50 -9.03
C ILE A 104 5.63 -4.31 -10.43
N SER A 105 4.91 -3.22 -10.64
CA SER A 105 4.28 -2.88 -11.91
C SER A 105 5.20 -2.04 -12.79
N LYS A 106 5.72 -2.64 -13.87
CA LYS A 106 6.50 -1.92 -14.86
C LYS A 106 5.74 -0.72 -15.44
N GLY A 107 4.45 -0.88 -15.73
CA GLY A 107 3.61 0.19 -16.26
C GLY A 107 3.46 1.36 -15.29
N ALA A 108 3.36 1.11 -13.99
CA ALA A 108 3.31 2.16 -12.97
C ALA A 108 4.63 2.95 -12.93
N ILE A 109 5.77 2.26 -12.89
CA ILE A 109 7.10 2.89 -12.90
C ILE A 109 7.33 3.71 -14.18
N ASP A 110 7.10 3.13 -15.36
CA ASP A 110 7.30 3.83 -16.65
C ASP A 110 6.45 5.10 -16.73
N ASN A 111 5.18 5.03 -16.31
CA ASN A 111 4.27 6.17 -16.31
C ASN A 111 4.71 7.25 -15.31
N LEU A 112 5.08 6.85 -14.08
CA LEU A 112 5.55 7.78 -13.06
C LEU A 112 6.83 8.52 -13.51
N VAL A 113 7.82 7.78 -13.99
CA VAL A 113 9.09 8.38 -14.49
C VAL A 113 8.82 9.35 -15.65
N LYS A 114 7.91 9.01 -16.57
CA LYS A 114 7.49 9.89 -17.65
C LYS A 114 6.86 11.18 -17.12
N ILE A 115 5.91 11.07 -16.17
CA ILE A 115 5.25 12.23 -15.58
C ILE A 115 6.24 13.13 -14.85
N LEU A 116 7.17 12.55 -14.07
CA LEU A 116 8.18 13.31 -13.34
C LEU A 116 9.15 14.04 -14.29
N ASN A 117 9.64 13.37 -15.33
CA ASN A 117 10.50 14.00 -16.32
C ASN A 117 9.80 15.17 -17.01
N GLN A 118 8.52 15.04 -17.38
CA GLN A 118 7.73 16.13 -17.96
C GLN A 118 7.52 17.32 -17.01
N ASN A 119 7.32 17.05 -15.73
CA ASN A 119 7.07 18.12 -14.73
C ASN A 119 8.36 18.82 -14.27
N PHE A 120 9.52 18.19 -14.43
CA PHE A 120 10.80 18.65 -13.88
C PHE A 120 11.93 18.64 -14.93
N GLU A 121 11.62 18.82 -16.22
CA GLU A 121 12.57 18.78 -17.35
C GLU A 121 13.80 19.69 -17.17
N SER A 122 13.61 20.85 -16.57
CA SER A 122 14.68 21.84 -16.35
C SER A 122 15.47 21.61 -15.04
N SER A 123 15.12 20.59 -14.28
CA SER A 123 15.78 20.29 -13.00
C SER A 123 16.90 19.25 -13.17
N SER A 124 17.88 19.26 -12.26
CA SER A 124 18.91 18.22 -12.17
C SER A 124 18.43 16.98 -11.37
N LEU A 125 17.12 16.71 -11.37
CA LEU A 125 16.53 15.59 -10.66
C LEU A 125 16.99 14.26 -11.27
N ASN A 126 17.68 13.43 -10.48
CA ASN A 126 18.06 12.09 -10.89
C ASN A 126 16.99 11.09 -10.45
N ILE A 127 16.31 10.47 -11.41
CA ILE A 127 15.25 9.49 -11.18
C ILE A 127 15.71 8.12 -11.68
N THR A 128 15.65 7.11 -10.81
CA THR A 128 15.95 5.72 -11.18
C THR A 128 14.79 4.83 -10.72
N GLY A 129 13.83 4.56 -11.61
CA GLY A 129 12.70 3.66 -11.33
C GLY A 129 13.14 2.20 -11.28
N LEU A 130 12.73 1.47 -10.24
CA LEU A 130 13.02 0.04 -10.09
C LEU A 130 11.73 -0.78 -10.16
N VAL A 131 11.70 -1.76 -11.08
CA VAL A 131 10.62 -2.77 -11.16
C VAL A 131 11.07 -3.99 -10.35
N ALA A 132 10.67 -4.04 -9.09
CA ALA A 132 11.10 -5.08 -8.14
C ALA A 132 10.09 -5.25 -6.99
N ASP A 133 10.23 -6.34 -6.25
CA ASP A 133 9.68 -6.45 -4.90
C ASP A 133 10.35 -5.41 -3.97
N TYR A 134 9.64 -4.92 -2.96
CA TYR A 134 10.13 -3.89 -2.04
C TYR A 134 11.48 -4.22 -1.43
N PHE A 135 11.66 -5.46 -0.99
CA PHE A 135 12.90 -5.88 -0.32
C PHE A 135 14.04 -6.14 -1.31
N GLU A 136 13.74 -6.75 -2.47
CA GLU A 136 14.72 -6.95 -3.53
C GLU A 136 15.22 -5.59 -4.06
N GLY A 137 14.29 -4.66 -4.32
CA GLY A 137 14.62 -3.31 -4.77
C GLY A 137 15.42 -2.52 -3.73
N LEU A 138 14.98 -2.53 -2.47
CA LEU A 138 15.68 -1.83 -1.40
C LEU A 138 17.07 -2.41 -1.13
N ALA A 139 17.22 -3.74 -1.13
CA ALA A 139 18.52 -4.41 -0.96
C ALA A 139 19.52 -4.00 -2.06
N SER A 140 19.09 -3.99 -3.33
CA SER A 140 19.95 -3.60 -4.46
C SER A 140 20.48 -2.17 -4.34
N ILE A 141 19.70 -1.27 -3.72
CA ILE A 141 20.10 0.12 -3.46
C ILE A 141 21.08 0.19 -2.30
N THR A 142 20.80 -0.54 -1.21
CA THR A 142 21.59 -0.45 0.04
C THR A 142 22.96 -1.05 -0.09
N GLU A 143 23.15 -2.08 -0.89
CA GLU A 143 24.45 -2.71 -1.15
C GLU A 143 25.45 -1.78 -1.86
N ASN A 144 24.97 -0.88 -2.71
CA ASN A 144 25.80 -0.07 -3.59
C ASN A 144 25.86 1.41 -3.21
N ASN A 145 25.12 1.86 -2.21
CA ASN A 145 25.00 3.28 -1.89
C ASN A 145 25.05 3.56 -0.38
N LYS A 146 26.05 4.38 0.04
CA LYS A 146 26.23 4.82 1.43
C LYS A 146 25.47 6.10 1.79
N LEU A 147 24.73 6.69 0.84
CA LEU A 147 23.91 7.86 1.12
C LEU A 147 22.88 7.52 2.19
N ARG A 148 22.57 8.49 3.05
CA ARG A 148 21.44 8.39 3.97
C ARG A 148 20.15 8.18 3.16
N LYS A 149 19.25 7.37 3.65
CA LYS A 149 17.99 7.04 2.97
C LYS A 149 16.81 7.65 3.71
N MET A 150 15.89 8.21 2.93
CA MET A 150 14.52 8.51 3.33
C MET A 150 13.61 7.55 2.56
N VAL A 151 13.10 6.54 3.24
CA VAL A 151 12.16 5.57 2.65
C VAL A 151 10.74 6.04 2.92
N LEU A 152 9.94 6.14 1.87
CA LEU A 152 8.51 6.45 1.94
C LEU A 152 7.72 5.14 1.77
N PHE A 153 6.84 4.85 2.71
CA PHE A 153 5.87 3.76 2.62
C PHE A 153 4.48 4.31 2.89
N LEU A 154 3.93 4.93 1.85
CA LEU A 154 2.77 5.79 1.89
C LEU A 154 1.47 5.04 1.57
N GLY A 155 0.35 5.74 1.74
CA GLY A 155 -0.97 5.18 1.56
C GLY A 155 -1.37 4.27 2.72
N VAL A 156 -2.31 3.40 2.45
CA VAL A 156 -2.82 2.42 3.42
C VAL A 156 -2.21 1.03 3.23
N THR A 157 -1.02 0.94 2.65
CA THR A 157 -0.42 -0.35 2.28
C THR A 157 -0.09 -1.19 3.52
N LEU A 158 0.51 -0.59 4.55
CA LEU A 158 0.77 -1.28 5.82
C LEU A 158 -0.53 -1.65 6.54
N ASN A 159 -1.57 -0.84 6.40
CA ASN A 159 -2.88 -1.08 7.00
C ASN A 159 -3.57 -2.35 6.47
N ASN A 160 -3.16 -2.85 5.31
CA ASN A 160 -3.70 -4.08 4.72
C ASN A 160 -3.03 -5.36 5.26
N MET A 161 -1.99 -5.22 6.07
CA MET A 161 -1.31 -6.33 6.75
C MET A 161 -1.90 -6.53 8.14
N ASP A 162 -1.97 -7.77 8.64
CA ASP A 162 -2.25 -7.97 10.05
C ASP A 162 -1.05 -7.53 10.92
N ILE A 163 -1.28 -7.35 12.21
CA ILE A 163 -0.23 -6.80 13.10
C ILE A 163 1.05 -7.64 13.12
N PRO A 164 1.01 -8.99 13.18
CA PRO A 164 2.20 -9.82 13.09
C PRO A 164 2.95 -9.66 11.76
N ASP A 165 2.23 -9.60 10.64
CA ASP A 165 2.81 -9.42 9.31
C ASP A 165 3.41 -8.02 9.15
N ALA A 166 2.69 -6.97 9.60
CA ALA A 166 3.20 -5.60 9.62
C ALA A 166 4.51 -5.48 10.42
N LYS A 167 4.55 -6.09 11.61
CA LYS A 167 5.75 -6.13 12.44
C LYS A 167 6.91 -6.87 11.77
N SER A 168 6.63 -8.01 11.14
CA SER A 168 7.63 -8.79 10.40
C SER A 168 8.18 -8.01 9.21
N PHE A 169 7.30 -7.32 8.47
CA PHE A 169 7.65 -6.45 7.36
C PHE A 169 8.58 -5.30 7.82
N LEU A 170 8.20 -4.59 8.90
CA LEU A 170 8.98 -3.48 9.44
C LEU A 170 10.35 -3.92 9.97
N LYS A 171 10.44 -5.07 10.64
CA LYS A 171 11.73 -5.64 11.07
C LYS A 171 12.63 -5.94 9.88
N ARG A 172 12.07 -6.47 8.80
CA ARG A 172 12.83 -6.75 7.58
C ARG A 172 13.31 -5.45 6.90
N LEU A 173 12.49 -4.40 6.88
CA LEU A 173 12.92 -3.07 6.42
C LEU A 173 14.06 -2.53 7.29
N HIS A 174 13.93 -2.62 8.62
CA HIS A 174 14.97 -2.17 9.55
C HIS A 174 16.31 -2.87 9.30
N GLN A 175 16.32 -4.16 8.97
CA GLN A 175 17.54 -4.91 8.66
C GLN A 175 18.28 -4.38 7.41
N LEU A 176 17.55 -3.86 6.43
CA LEU A 176 18.09 -3.31 5.19
C LEU A 176 18.55 -1.85 5.32
N LEU A 177 18.08 -1.14 6.32
CA LEU A 177 18.41 0.27 6.55
C LEU A 177 19.61 0.41 7.50
N GLN A 178 20.28 1.56 7.44
CA GLN A 178 21.43 1.89 8.29
C GLN A 178 21.02 2.85 9.40
N LYS A 179 21.86 2.98 10.41
CA LYS A 179 21.68 4.01 11.46
C LYS A 179 21.50 5.39 10.81
N GLU A 180 20.55 6.16 11.34
CA GLU A 180 20.17 7.50 10.87
C GLU A 180 19.41 7.54 9.52
N ASP A 181 19.13 6.39 8.88
CA ASP A 181 18.14 6.35 7.83
C ASP A 181 16.74 6.61 8.39
N TYR A 182 15.86 7.15 7.55
CA TYR A 182 14.48 7.47 7.92
C TYR A 182 13.48 6.61 7.15
N LEU A 183 12.34 6.36 7.81
CA LEU A 183 11.18 5.71 7.24
C LEU A 183 9.94 6.57 7.55
N LEU A 184 9.25 7.06 6.52
CA LEU A 184 7.98 7.77 6.64
C LEU A 184 6.86 6.82 6.25
N ILE A 185 5.94 6.56 7.18
CA ILE A 185 4.85 5.59 6.99
C ILE A 185 3.50 6.25 7.19
N GLY A 186 2.57 6.00 6.25
CA GLY A 186 1.19 6.42 6.36
C GLY A 186 0.33 5.43 7.18
N PHE A 187 -0.41 5.96 8.17
CA PHE A 187 -1.34 5.20 8.98
C PHE A 187 -2.73 5.83 8.99
N ASP A 188 -3.72 5.03 8.68
CA ASP A 188 -5.12 5.39 8.83
C ASP A 188 -5.54 5.21 10.30
N LEU A 189 -5.92 6.31 10.95
CA LEU A 189 -6.24 6.32 12.37
C LEU A 189 -7.67 5.86 12.64
N MET A 190 -7.89 5.35 13.85
CA MET A 190 -9.23 5.04 14.35
C MET A 190 -10.10 6.28 14.39
N LYS A 191 -11.32 6.17 13.88
CA LYS A 191 -12.32 7.26 13.83
C LYS A 191 -13.75 6.72 13.80
N ASN A 192 -14.72 7.60 13.58
CA ASN A 192 -16.13 7.23 13.55
C ASN A 192 -16.41 6.07 12.58
N PRO A 193 -16.96 4.93 13.05
CA PRO A 193 -17.26 3.76 12.22
C PRO A 193 -18.14 4.04 11.01
N LYS A 194 -19.02 5.03 11.06
CA LYS A 194 -19.87 5.42 9.92
C LYS A 194 -19.01 5.94 8.76
N LEU A 195 -18.01 6.77 9.06
CA LEU A 195 -17.06 7.26 8.05
C LEU A 195 -16.24 6.12 7.45
N LEU A 196 -15.78 5.19 8.31
CA LEU A 196 -15.03 4.01 7.88
C LEU A 196 -15.87 3.17 6.91
N ASN A 197 -17.12 2.87 7.27
CA ASN A 197 -17.99 2.08 6.42
C ASN A 197 -18.31 2.77 5.08
N GLN A 198 -18.56 4.09 5.09
CA GLN A 198 -18.86 4.85 3.87
C GLN A 198 -17.69 4.88 2.90
N ALA A 199 -16.45 4.91 3.39
CA ALA A 199 -15.27 4.99 2.55
C ALA A 199 -15.07 3.73 1.69
N TYR A 200 -15.52 2.55 2.13
CA TYR A 200 -15.27 1.26 1.49
C TYR A 200 -16.51 0.61 0.85
N ASN A 201 -17.68 1.28 0.89
CA ASN A 201 -18.93 0.78 0.30
C ASN A 201 -19.42 1.73 -0.82
N ASN A 202 -18.94 1.50 -2.01
CA ASN A 202 -19.34 2.20 -3.23
C ASN A 202 -19.04 1.32 -4.46
N GLU A 203 -19.58 1.70 -5.61
CA GLU A 203 -19.45 0.94 -6.86
C GLU A 203 -18.01 0.67 -7.29
N LEU A 204 -17.06 1.58 -7.02
CA LEU A 204 -15.67 1.38 -7.38
C LEU A 204 -15.00 0.35 -6.46
N PHE A 205 -15.30 0.32 -5.16
CA PHE A 205 -14.83 -0.74 -4.26
C PHE A 205 -15.44 -2.08 -4.60
N GLU A 206 -16.70 -2.14 -4.96
CA GLU A 206 -17.32 -3.37 -5.47
C GLU A 206 -16.59 -3.87 -6.72
N LYS A 207 -16.40 -3.01 -7.73
CA LYS A 207 -15.65 -3.32 -8.94
C LYS A 207 -14.21 -3.77 -8.64
N PHE A 208 -13.54 -3.13 -7.69
CA PHE A 208 -12.19 -3.46 -7.27
C PHE A 208 -12.12 -4.86 -6.66
N ASN A 209 -13.01 -5.17 -5.72
CA ASN A 209 -13.03 -6.48 -5.06
C ASN A 209 -13.45 -7.61 -6.02
N LEU A 210 -14.44 -7.37 -6.90
CA LEU A 210 -14.86 -8.33 -7.93
C LEU A 210 -13.77 -8.60 -8.98
N HIS A 211 -12.88 -7.64 -9.22
CA HIS A 211 -11.73 -7.83 -10.13
C HIS A 211 -10.78 -8.94 -9.66
N LEU A 212 -10.74 -9.25 -8.37
CA LEU A 212 -9.99 -10.41 -7.86
C LEU A 212 -10.45 -11.71 -8.52
N LEU A 213 -11.76 -11.88 -8.71
CA LEU A 213 -12.32 -13.07 -9.34
C LEU A 213 -11.94 -13.14 -10.82
N ASP A 214 -11.99 -12.01 -11.53
CA ASP A 214 -11.53 -11.92 -12.93
C ASP A 214 -10.05 -12.36 -13.03
N ARG A 215 -9.18 -11.87 -12.13
CA ARG A 215 -7.75 -12.25 -12.11
C ARG A 215 -7.53 -13.74 -11.85
N ILE A 216 -8.29 -14.33 -10.92
CA ILE A 216 -8.18 -15.76 -10.63
C ILE A 216 -8.61 -16.55 -11.86
N ASN A 217 -9.69 -16.13 -12.54
CA ASN A 217 -10.13 -16.77 -13.78
C ASN A 217 -9.04 -16.70 -14.88
N GLU A 218 -8.46 -15.53 -15.10
CA GLU A 218 -7.44 -15.31 -16.13
C GLU A 218 -6.13 -16.07 -15.82
N CYS A 219 -5.64 -15.98 -14.58
CA CYS A 219 -4.35 -16.53 -14.19
C CYS A 219 -4.36 -18.05 -13.98
N LEU A 220 -5.50 -18.60 -13.49
CA LEU A 220 -5.59 -20.00 -13.05
C LEU A 220 -6.66 -20.79 -13.81
N GLN A 221 -7.22 -20.23 -14.89
CA GLN A 221 -8.28 -20.90 -15.68
C GLN A 221 -9.45 -21.34 -14.80
N ALA A 222 -9.90 -20.44 -13.90
CA ALA A 222 -11.06 -20.67 -13.06
C ALA A 222 -12.34 -20.22 -13.73
N ASN A 223 -13.50 -20.57 -13.14
CA ASN A 223 -14.82 -20.27 -13.68
C ASN A 223 -15.69 -19.45 -12.70
N PHE A 224 -15.11 -18.55 -11.92
CA PHE A 224 -15.88 -17.62 -11.10
C PHE A 224 -16.84 -16.80 -11.98
N ASN A 225 -18.11 -16.78 -11.62
CA ASN A 225 -19.08 -15.85 -12.18
C ASN A 225 -19.29 -14.71 -11.18
N LYS A 226 -18.71 -13.54 -11.44
CA LYS A 226 -18.76 -12.39 -10.54
C LYS A 226 -20.19 -11.87 -10.29
N ASN A 227 -21.15 -12.11 -11.21
CA ASN A 227 -22.55 -11.74 -11.02
C ASN A 227 -23.26 -12.57 -9.93
N LEU A 228 -22.65 -13.64 -9.47
CA LEU A 228 -23.10 -14.46 -8.33
C LEU A 228 -22.39 -14.09 -7.02
N PHE A 229 -21.77 -12.93 -6.98
CA PHE A 229 -21.16 -12.38 -5.76
C PHE A 229 -21.56 -10.91 -5.57
N VAL A 230 -21.77 -10.54 -4.31
CA VAL A 230 -22.01 -9.15 -3.91
C VAL A 230 -20.94 -8.74 -2.90
N GLN A 231 -20.45 -7.51 -3.05
CA GLN A 231 -19.44 -6.97 -2.14
C GLN A 231 -20.12 -6.23 -0.99
N GLN A 232 -19.58 -6.42 0.22
CA GLN A 232 -19.91 -5.59 1.37
C GLN A 232 -18.68 -5.44 2.25
N ALA A 233 -18.39 -4.20 2.66
CA ALA A 233 -17.39 -3.92 3.69
C ALA A 233 -18.05 -3.48 4.98
N HIS A 234 -17.43 -3.79 6.12
CA HIS A 234 -17.85 -3.28 7.42
C HIS A 234 -16.67 -3.11 8.36
N PHE A 235 -16.77 -2.13 9.24
CA PHE A 235 -15.81 -1.97 10.32
C PHE A 235 -16.07 -3.01 11.41
N ASN A 236 -15.07 -3.81 11.71
CA ASN A 236 -15.09 -4.79 12.79
C ASN A 236 -14.34 -4.23 14.01
N PRO A 237 -15.03 -3.93 15.14
CA PRO A 237 -14.39 -3.35 16.32
C PRO A 237 -13.43 -4.32 17.04
N GLN A 238 -13.57 -5.64 16.82
CA GLN A 238 -12.68 -6.63 17.42
C GLN A 238 -11.32 -6.67 16.74
N SER A 239 -11.30 -6.68 15.41
CA SER A 239 -10.06 -6.61 14.63
C SER A 239 -9.53 -5.19 14.46
N ARG A 240 -10.35 -4.16 14.73
CA ARG A 240 -10.10 -2.76 14.45
C ARG A 240 -9.78 -2.50 12.97
N ALA A 241 -10.39 -3.26 12.08
CA ALA A 241 -10.21 -3.16 10.63
C ALA A 241 -11.54 -2.94 9.91
N VAL A 242 -11.49 -2.27 8.78
CA VAL A 242 -12.53 -2.41 7.76
C VAL A 242 -12.23 -3.68 6.98
N GLU A 243 -13.18 -4.60 6.99
CA GLU A 243 -13.07 -5.90 6.34
C GLU A 243 -14.03 -5.95 5.15
N SER A 244 -13.51 -6.25 3.96
CA SER A 244 -14.29 -6.40 2.73
C SER A 244 -14.50 -7.86 2.39
N PHE A 245 -15.72 -8.18 2.04
CA PHE A 245 -16.14 -9.54 1.70
C PHE A 245 -16.89 -9.59 0.37
N LEU A 246 -16.67 -10.68 -0.35
CA LEU A 246 -17.54 -11.12 -1.43
C LEU A 246 -18.46 -12.23 -0.90
N TYR A 247 -19.76 -12.04 -0.98
CA TYR A 247 -20.78 -13.00 -0.56
C TYR A 247 -21.28 -13.78 -1.79
N SER A 248 -21.21 -15.10 -1.73
CA SER A 248 -21.79 -15.96 -2.79
C SER A 248 -23.31 -15.94 -2.69
N THR A 249 -24.01 -15.47 -3.72
CA THR A 249 -25.47 -15.35 -3.71
C THR A 249 -26.22 -16.68 -3.90
N CYS A 250 -25.50 -17.77 -4.14
CA CYS A 250 -26.07 -19.10 -4.27
C CYS A 250 -25.04 -20.17 -3.90
N LYS A 251 -25.52 -21.41 -3.69
CA LYS A 251 -24.64 -22.56 -3.58
C LYS A 251 -24.02 -22.85 -4.95
N GLN A 252 -22.68 -22.84 -5.01
CA GLN A 252 -21.95 -23.05 -6.26
C GLN A 252 -20.62 -23.80 -6.06
N THR A 253 -20.09 -24.32 -7.13
CA THR A 253 -18.78 -24.97 -7.16
C THR A 253 -17.93 -24.30 -8.22
N ILE A 254 -16.77 -23.77 -7.82
CA ILE A 254 -15.81 -23.11 -8.69
C ILE A 254 -14.71 -24.12 -9.04
N GLN A 255 -14.51 -24.33 -10.33
CA GLN A 255 -13.40 -25.15 -10.85
C GLN A 255 -12.20 -24.25 -11.09
N ILE A 256 -11.03 -24.66 -10.65
CA ILE A 256 -9.74 -23.98 -10.89
C ILE A 256 -8.85 -24.98 -11.62
N ASN A 257 -8.89 -24.93 -12.95
CA ASN A 257 -8.28 -25.96 -13.81
C ASN A 257 -6.76 -26.02 -13.64
N SER A 258 -6.08 -24.88 -13.54
CA SER A 258 -4.62 -24.85 -13.35
C SER A 258 -4.16 -25.48 -12.03
N LEU A 259 -5.06 -25.65 -11.06
CA LEU A 259 -4.79 -26.25 -9.75
C LEU A 259 -5.44 -27.65 -9.60
N ASN A 260 -6.14 -28.11 -10.63
CA ASN A 260 -6.92 -29.36 -10.61
C ASN A 260 -7.77 -29.49 -9.33
N THR A 261 -8.48 -28.40 -8.95
CA THR A 261 -9.24 -28.34 -7.70
C THR A 261 -10.62 -27.72 -7.89
N ASN A 262 -11.53 -28.08 -6.98
CA ASN A 262 -12.88 -27.52 -6.92
C ASN A 262 -13.11 -26.88 -5.56
N ILE A 263 -13.53 -25.62 -5.57
CA ILE A 263 -13.87 -24.84 -4.38
C ILE A 263 -15.38 -24.71 -4.28
N LYS A 264 -15.95 -25.14 -3.17
CA LYS A 264 -17.39 -25.02 -2.91
C LYS A 264 -17.68 -23.77 -2.11
N PHE A 265 -18.77 -23.09 -2.48
CA PHE A 265 -19.38 -22.03 -1.72
C PHE A 265 -20.83 -22.43 -1.38
N ALA A 266 -21.21 -22.27 -0.12
CA ALA A 266 -22.60 -22.27 0.28
C ALA A 266 -23.25 -20.94 -0.14
N GLU A 267 -24.58 -20.89 -0.17
CA GLU A 267 -25.30 -19.63 -0.29
C GLU A 267 -24.95 -18.72 0.89
N TRP A 268 -24.63 -17.47 0.61
CA TRP A 268 -24.15 -16.43 1.55
C TRP A 268 -22.82 -16.74 2.26
N GLU A 269 -22.08 -17.74 1.77
CA GLU A 269 -20.71 -17.93 2.24
C GLU A 269 -19.80 -16.80 1.76
N THR A 270 -18.89 -16.36 2.63
CA THR A 270 -18.03 -15.22 2.39
C THR A 270 -16.64 -15.61 1.91
N LEU A 271 -16.08 -14.77 1.05
CA LEU A 271 -14.67 -14.70 0.75
C LEU A 271 -14.15 -13.32 1.19
N GLN A 272 -13.32 -13.27 2.22
CA GLN A 272 -12.65 -12.03 2.63
C GLN A 272 -11.59 -11.67 1.59
N THR A 273 -11.65 -10.45 1.04
CA THR A 273 -10.79 -9.98 -0.04
C THR A 273 -9.85 -8.88 0.38
N GLU A 274 -10.21 -8.16 1.43
CA GLU A 274 -9.42 -7.04 1.93
C GLU A 274 -9.65 -6.85 3.43
N GLN A 275 -8.64 -6.32 4.09
CA GLN A 275 -8.74 -5.76 5.43
C GLN A 275 -7.93 -4.48 5.49
N SER A 276 -8.41 -3.48 6.19
CA SER A 276 -7.69 -2.22 6.39
C SER A 276 -7.76 -1.85 7.85
N PHE A 277 -6.66 -2.09 8.58
CA PHE A 277 -6.55 -1.80 10.01
C PHE A 277 -6.59 -0.29 10.27
N LYS A 278 -7.15 0.08 11.42
CA LYS A 278 -7.18 1.46 11.93
C LYS A 278 -6.36 1.50 13.21
N TYR A 279 -5.34 2.32 13.18
CA TYR A 279 -4.34 2.39 14.24
C TYR A 279 -4.68 3.45 15.28
N SER A 280 -4.32 3.20 16.53
CA SER A 280 -4.13 4.23 17.54
C SER A 280 -2.68 4.74 17.50
N ILE A 281 -2.41 5.86 18.15
CA ILE A 281 -1.03 6.35 18.29
C ILE A 281 -0.18 5.35 19.09
N GLU A 282 -0.75 4.75 20.13
CA GLU A 282 -0.09 3.71 20.92
C GLU A 282 0.30 2.48 20.07
N ASP A 283 -0.56 2.05 19.13
CA ASP A 283 -0.21 0.96 18.21
C ASP A 283 1.01 1.33 17.34
N ILE A 284 1.06 2.57 16.87
CA ILE A 284 2.16 3.08 16.02
C ILE A 284 3.47 3.14 16.83
N GLU A 285 3.41 3.63 18.07
CA GLU A 285 4.55 3.68 18.99
C GLU A 285 5.08 2.27 19.30
N ASN A 286 4.20 1.32 19.59
CA ASN A 286 4.56 -0.07 19.82
C ASN A 286 5.20 -0.72 18.58
N LEU A 287 4.62 -0.51 17.39
CA LEU A 287 5.20 -1.03 16.14
C LEU A 287 6.59 -0.47 15.86
N ALA A 288 6.80 0.83 16.06
CA ALA A 288 8.10 1.46 15.86
C ALA A 288 9.14 0.86 16.80
N CYS A 289 8.86 0.85 18.12
CA CYS A 289 9.74 0.32 19.14
C CYS A 289 10.10 -1.15 18.90
N GLU A 290 9.10 -2.00 18.66
CA GLU A 290 9.28 -3.44 18.46
C GLU A 290 9.96 -3.82 17.14
N SER A 291 10.05 -2.86 16.19
CA SER A 291 10.70 -3.04 14.89
C SER A 291 12.08 -2.40 14.81
N GLY A 292 12.58 -1.76 15.91
CA GLY A 292 13.90 -1.17 15.97
C GLY A 292 13.99 0.28 15.50
N PHE A 293 12.85 0.97 15.43
CA PHE A 293 12.78 2.38 15.05
C PHE A 293 12.42 3.26 16.25
N LYS A 294 12.77 4.55 16.13
CA LYS A 294 12.33 5.62 17.02
C LYS A 294 11.47 6.60 16.23
N ILE A 295 10.27 6.90 16.69
CA ILE A 295 9.46 7.97 16.12
C ILE A 295 10.14 9.31 16.42
N THR A 296 10.35 10.11 15.38
CA THR A 296 10.91 11.45 15.49
C THR A 296 9.84 12.52 15.41
N GLU A 297 8.82 12.30 14.56
CA GLU A 297 7.72 13.23 14.37
C GLU A 297 6.49 12.53 13.79
N ASN A 298 5.30 13.06 14.08
CA ASN A 298 4.03 12.63 13.53
C ASN A 298 3.34 13.80 12.83
N PHE A 299 3.08 13.67 11.52
CA PHE A 299 2.42 14.66 10.69
C PHE A 299 0.96 14.28 10.49
N TYR A 300 0.04 15.13 10.86
CA TYR A 300 -1.40 14.86 10.81
C TYR A 300 -2.10 15.74 9.75
N ASP A 301 -3.16 15.18 9.16
CA ASP A 301 -4.16 16.01 8.46
C ASP A 301 -4.97 16.87 9.46
N SER A 302 -5.64 17.88 8.96
CA SER A 302 -6.40 18.86 9.79
C SER A 302 -7.48 18.22 10.66
N LYS A 303 -8.03 17.06 10.24
CA LYS A 303 -9.05 16.31 10.97
C LYS A 303 -8.48 15.21 11.86
N ARG A 304 -7.18 14.99 11.82
CA ARG A 304 -6.50 13.88 12.50
C ARG A 304 -7.09 12.51 12.15
N TYR A 305 -7.43 12.32 10.89
CA TYR A 305 -7.91 11.05 10.36
C TYR A 305 -6.78 10.16 9.90
N PHE A 306 -5.66 10.77 9.54
CA PHE A 306 -4.48 10.10 9.01
C PHE A 306 -3.22 10.67 9.67
N VAL A 307 -2.15 9.89 9.72
CA VAL A 307 -0.84 10.33 10.16
C VAL A 307 0.25 9.74 9.27
N ASP A 308 1.15 10.60 8.81
CA ASP A 308 2.44 10.17 8.30
C ASP A 308 3.44 10.24 9.45
N SER A 309 3.87 9.09 9.93
CA SER A 309 4.77 8.95 11.07
C SER A 309 6.21 8.80 10.57
N LEU A 310 7.08 9.72 10.98
CA LEU A 310 8.50 9.72 10.63
C LEU A 310 9.30 8.97 11.69
N TRP A 311 9.97 7.90 11.25
CA TRP A 311 10.75 7.02 12.10
C TRP A 311 12.23 7.07 11.72
N GLN A 312 13.10 7.00 12.70
CA GLN A 312 14.56 6.92 12.51
C GLN A 312 15.06 5.54 12.95
N VAL A 313 15.98 4.98 12.18
CA VAL A 313 16.66 3.73 12.52
C VAL A 313 17.59 3.93 13.70
N ILE A 314 17.39 3.15 14.78
CA ILE A 314 18.28 3.07 15.93
C ILE A 314 18.99 1.70 15.90
N LYS A 315 20.30 1.72 15.66
CA LYS A 315 21.18 0.53 15.72
C LYS A 315 22.31 0.76 16.71
#